data_13315fad24b329dac0e42f2931dd56bf
#
_entry.id   13315fad24b329dac0e42f2931dd56bf
#
_cell.length_a   1.000
_cell.length_b   1.000
_cell.length_c   1.000
_cell.angle_alpha   90.00
_cell.angle_beta   90.00
_cell.angle_gamma   90.00
#
_symmetry.space_group_name_H-M   'P 1'
#
loop_
_entity.id
_entity.type
_entity.pdbx_description
1 polymer ?
#
loop_
_entity_poly.entity_id
_entity_poly.type
_entity_poly.pdbx_seq_one_letter_code
_entity_poly.pdbx_strand_id
1 'polypeptide(L)'
;MSAVDYGRRGWVRLMLVAGFIFLYFPILSLIVFSFNDSKRNVTWRGFTLAYYEKALANESLHQALSNSLLIAGWTTVVATVIGTMLGLSLQRYRFRGKGVFESWVHLPIVVPEVCFGVALMVFFAAIRLPLGLTTVILSHIAFSIPFVAVVIRARMASFDPALEEAAHDLGASRWQSFRHVTLPHLMVGIVASALLVATLSLDDFVITFFTSGPGATTLPLKIYSMARLDRKSTRLNSSH
;
A
#
# COMPACT_ATOMS: atom_id res chain seq x y z
N MET A 1 -24.92 27.49 11.06
CA MET A 1 -23.95 26.87 11.99
C MET A 1 -22.61 27.54 11.76
N SER A 2 -22.16 28.38 12.72
CA SER A 2 -20.86 29.07 12.62
C SER A 2 -19.74 28.04 12.67
N ALA A 3 -18.89 27.99 11.64
CA ALA A 3 -17.68 27.21 11.66
C ALA A 3 -16.87 27.61 12.89
N VAL A 4 -16.68 26.67 13.80
CA VAL A 4 -15.89 26.88 15.02
C VAL A 4 -14.46 27.16 14.57
N ASP A 5 -14.02 28.41 14.73
CA ASP A 5 -12.66 28.85 14.37
C ASP A 5 -11.62 28.22 15.31
N TYR A 6 -11.25 26.97 15.06
CA TYR A 6 -10.27 26.20 15.83
C TYR A 6 -8.86 26.82 15.73
N GLY A 7 -8.59 27.65 14.72
CA GLY A 7 -7.29 28.28 14.51
C GLY A 7 -6.90 29.35 15.54
N ARG A 8 -7.85 29.90 16.28
CA ARG A 8 -7.62 30.96 17.29
C ARG A 8 -7.31 30.44 18.69
N ARG A 9 -7.56 29.17 18.98
CA ARG A 9 -7.30 28.62 20.31
C ARG A 9 -5.86 28.12 20.41
N GLY A 10 -4.99 28.84 21.11
CA GLY A 10 -3.57 28.51 21.25
C GLY A 10 -3.31 27.08 21.75
N TRP A 11 -4.20 26.57 22.65
CA TRP A 11 -4.09 25.20 23.13
C TRP A 11 -4.34 24.15 22.05
N VAL A 12 -5.21 24.39 21.06
CA VAL A 12 -5.43 23.48 19.93
C VAL A 12 -4.18 23.38 19.06
N ARG A 13 -3.53 24.53 18.80
CA ARG A 13 -2.24 24.56 18.08
C ARG A 13 -1.16 23.82 18.88
N LEU A 14 -1.09 24.03 20.18
CA LEU A 14 -0.15 23.32 21.04
C LEU A 14 -0.37 21.80 20.99
N MET A 15 -1.63 21.35 21.12
CA MET A 15 -1.97 19.94 21.00
C MET A 15 -1.62 19.33 19.64
N LEU A 16 -1.89 20.07 18.55
CA LEU A 16 -1.50 19.66 17.20
C LEU A 16 0.01 19.52 17.07
N VAL A 17 0.77 20.54 17.50
CA VAL A 17 2.24 20.51 17.45
C VAL A 17 2.79 19.36 18.30
N ALA A 18 2.28 19.19 19.52
CA ALA A 18 2.70 18.10 20.40
C ALA A 18 2.39 16.72 19.78
N GLY A 19 1.22 16.57 19.15
CA GLY A 19 0.86 15.34 18.43
C GLY A 19 1.79 15.06 17.25
N PHE A 20 2.12 16.06 16.45
CA PHE A 20 3.09 15.92 15.36
C PHE A 20 4.50 15.59 15.89
N ILE A 21 4.97 16.27 16.92
CA ILE A 21 6.27 15.95 17.53
C ILE A 21 6.28 14.52 18.03
N PHE A 22 5.26 14.10 18.76
CA PHE A 22 5.15 12.72 19.26
C PHE A 22 5.14 11.68 18.14
N LEU A 23 4.46 11.96 17.03
CA LEU A 23 4.35 11.05 15.88
C LEU A 23 5.67 10.96 15.08
N TYR A 24 6.33 12.11 14.87
CA TYR A 24 7.54 12.16 14.03
C TYR A 24 8.84 11.96 14.81
N PHE A 25 8.83 12.16 16.13
CA PHE A 25 10.04 12.01 16.97
C PHE A 25 10.71 10.64 16.84
N PRO A 26 10.00 9.49 16.85
CA PRO A 26 10.64 8.18 16.64
C PRO A 26 11.29 8.06 15.26
N ILE A 27 10.66 8.62 14.22
CA ILE A 27 11.19 8.60 12.84
C ILE A 27 12.45 9.45 12.74
N LEU A 28 12.41 10.67 13.26
CA LEU A 28 13.58 11.56 13.30
C LEU A 28 14.72 10.92 14.11
N SER A 29 14.39 10.29 15.22
CA SER A 29 15.36 9.56 16.04
C SER A 29 16.04 8.44 15.24
N LEU A 30 15.29 7.63 14.51
CA LEU A 30 15.84 6.60 13.63
C LEU A 30 16.74 7.19 12.54
N ILE A 31 16.33 8.29 11.91
CA ILE A 31 17.14 8.97 10.89
C ILE A 31 18.46 9.45 11.49
N VAL A 32 18.43 10.14 12.64
CA VAL A 32 19.65 10.63 13.29
C VAL A 32 20.55 9.47 13.68
N PHE A 33 20.01 8.43 14.33
CA PHE A 33 20.79 7.27 14.75
C PHE A 33 21.28 6.38 13.59
N SER A 34 20.74 6.52 12.38
CA SER A 34 21.26 5.82 11.20
C SER A 34 22.67 6.27 10.81
N PHE A 35 23.07 7.47 11.23
CA PHE A 35 24.42 8.02 11.04
C PHE A 35 25.37 7.74 12.22
N ASN A 36 24.91 7.02 13.25
CA ASN A 36 25.70 6.79 14.45
C ASN A 36 26.65 5.60 14.26
N ASP A 37 27.93 5.81 14.58
CA ASP A 37 28.96 4.75 14.55
C ASP A 37 28.82 3.78 15.74
N SER A 38 27.64 3.12 15.82
CA SER A 38 27.35 2.15 16.86
C SER A 38 26.41 1.07 16.37
N LYS A 39 26.78 -0.19 16.55
CA LYS A 39 25.92 -1.34 16.21
C LYS A 39 24.63 -1.42 17.04
N ARG A 40 24.59 -0.81 18.23
CA ARG A 40 23.46 -0.94 19.18
C ARG A 40 22.54 0.26 19.25
N ASN A 41 22.84 1.36 18.58
CA ASN A 41 22.03 2.61 18.55
C ASN A 41 21.51 3.12 19.91
N VAL A 42 22.19 2.78 21.02
CA VAL A 42 21.79 3.19 22.38
C VAL A 42 22.53 4.46 22.80
N THR A 43 23.77 4.63 22.33
CA THR A 43 24.61 5.77 22.64
C THR A 43 25.19 6.33 21.36
N TRP A 44 25.24 7.66 21.26
CA TRP A 44 25.90 8.33 20.15
C TRP A 44 27.42 8.18 20.30
N ARG A 45 28.09 7.60 19.31
CA ARG A 45 29.55 7.38 19.29
C ARG A 45 30.28 8.20 18.25
N GLY A 46 29.57 8.78 17.29
CA GLY A 46 30.15 9.57 16.23
C GLY A 46 29.33 9.49 14.95
N PHE A 47 29.62 10.36 14.00
CA PHE A 47 28.99 10.35 12.69
C PHE A 47 29.71 9.40 11.73
N THR A 48 28.94 8.54 11.03
CA THR A 48 29.49 7.64 10.00
C THR A 48 28.51 7.45 8.85
N LEU A 49 29.04 7.23 7.65
CA LEU A 49 28.30 6.80 6.46
C LEU A 49 28.60 5.34 6.09
N ALA A 50 29.46 4.66 6.83
CA ALA A 50 29.92 3.32 6.51
C ALA A 50 28.78 2.30 6.39
N TYR A 51 27.67 2.49 7.11
CA TYR A 51 26.50 1.61 7.01
C TYR A 51 25.74 1.82 5.70
N TYR A 52 25.71 3.04 5.18
CA TYR A 52 25.12 3.35 3.87
C TYR A 52 25.95 2.77 2.73
N GLU A 53 27.30 2.88 2.81
CA GLU A 53 28.19 2.25 1.83
C GLU A 53 28.02 0.73 1.81
N LYS A 54 27.96 0.09 2.98
CA LYS A 54 27.68 -1.35 3.10
C LYS A 54 26.31 -1.74 2.57
N ALA A 55 25.28 -0.92 2.79
CA ALA A 55 23.94 -1.17 2.26
C ALA A 55 23.94 -1.05 0.73
N LEU A 56 24.61 -0.03 0.17
CA LEU A 56 24.75 0.17 -1.27
C LEU A 56 25.61 -0.90 -1.96
N ALA A 57 26.53 -1.54 -1.25
CA ALA A 57 27.33 -2.64 -1.77
C ALA A 57 26.67 -4.02 -1.63
N ASN A 58 25.48 -4.08 -0.99
CA ASN A 58 24.83 -5.35 -0.67
C ASN A 58 23.89 -5.80 -1.80
N GLU A 59 24.36 -6.71 -2.65
CA GLU A 59 23.58 -7.26 -3.78
C GLU A 59 22.23 -7.84 -3.36
N SER A 60 22.16 -8.51 -2.22
CA SER A 60 20.89 -9.10 -1.74
C SER A 60 19.86 -8.05 -1.32
N LEU A 61 20.31 -6.86 -0.91
CA LEU A 61 19.45 -5.72 -0.61
C LEU A 61 18.94 -5.08 -1.90
N HIS A 62 19.80 -4.93 -2.91
CA HIS A 62 19.42 -4.45 -4.23
C HIS A 62 18.40 -5.36 -4.90
N GLN A 63 18.61 -6.68 -4.83
CA GLN A 63 17.65 -7.64 -5.36
C GLN A 63 16.29 -7.55 -4.64
N ALA A 64 16.29 -7.43 -3.31
CA ALA A 64 15.06 -7.25 -2.53
C ALA A 64 14.33 -5.95 -2.88
N LEU A 65 15.06 -4.85 -3.08
CA LEU A 65 14.50 -3.58 -3.55
C LEU A 65 13.90 -3.70 -4.96
N SER A 66 14.65 -4.32 -5.89
CA SER A 66 14.17 -4.57 -7.25
C SER A 66 12.88 -5.40 -7.26
N ASN A 67 12.83 -6.46 -6.46
CA ASN A 67 11.63 -7.27 -6.30
C ASN A 67 10.45 -6.44 -5.77
N SER A 68 10.67 -5.62 -4.71
CA SER A 68 9.62 -4.75 -4.17
C SER A 68 9.09 -3.77 -5.20
N LEU A 69 9.96 -3.13 -5.98
CA LEU A 69 9.57 -2.19 -7.03
C LEU A 69 8.82 -2.88 -8.17
N LEU A 70 9.26 -4.07 -8.58
CA LEU A 70 8.60 -4.86 -9.60
C LEU A 70 7.21 -5.31 -9.17
N ILE A 71 7.08 -5.84 -7.94
CA ILE A 71 5.80 -6.24 -7.37
C ILE A 71 4.86 -5.04 -7.26
N ALA A 72 5.33 -3.93 -6.68
CA ALA A 72 4.53 -2.72 -6.52
C ALA A 72 4.11 -2.13 -7.88
N GLY A 73 4.99 -2.13 -8.87
CA GLY A 73 4.70 -1.66 -10.22
C GLY A 73 3.57 -2.46 -10.88
N TRP A 74 3.70 -3.78 -10.93
CA TRP A 74 2.66 -4.65 -11.49
C TRP A 74 1.35 -4.58 -10.72
N THR A 75 1.44 -4.63 -9.39
CA THR A 75 0.27 -4.53 -8.52
C THR A 75 -0.47 -3.22 -8.75
N THR A 76 0.24 -2.10 -8.79
CA THR A 76 -0.36 -0.77 -8.98
C THR A 76 -1.09 -0.69 -10.30
N VAL A 77 -0.47 -1.09 -11.40
CA VAL A 77 -1.10 -1.02 -12.72
C VAL A 77 -2.33 -1.91 -12.78
N VAL A 78 -2.18 -3.19 -12.44
CA VAL A 78 -3.26 -4.17 -12.61
C VAL A 78 -4.41 -3.93 -11.63
N ALA A 79 -4.10 -3.69 -10.35
CA ALA A 79 -5.15 -3.44 -9.35
C ALA A 79 -5.88 -2.12 -9.60
N THR A 80 -5.19 -1.07 -10.08
CA THR A 80 -5.83 0.20 -10.42
C THR A 80 -6.79 0.04 -11.61
N VAL A 81 -6.39 -0.68 -12.64
CA VAL A 81 -7.27 -0.92 -13.81
C VAL A 81 -8.49 -1.74 -13.39
N ILE A 82 -8.28 -2.91 -12.78
CA ILE A 82 -9.37 -3.80 -12.39
C ILE A 82 -10.27 -3.15 -11.33
N GLY A 83 -9.69 -2.52 -10.31
CA GLY A 83 -10.42 -1.85 -9.25
C GLY A 83 -11.22 -0.64 -9.74
N THR A 84 -10.69 0.10 -10.73
CA THR A 84 -11.42 1.19 -11.39
C THR A 84 -12.63 0.65 -12.14
N MET A 85 -12.46 -0.39 -12.94
CA MET A 85 -13.57 -1.05 -13.65
C MET A 85 -14.62 -1.59 -12.68
N LEU A 86 -14.17 -2.21 -11.60
CA LEU A 86 -15.05 -2.75 -10.55
C LEU A 86 -15.82 -1.63 -9.84
N GLY A 87 -15.14 -0.57 -9.40
CA GLY A 87 -15.76 0.57 -8.71
C GLY A 87 -16.79 1.29 -9.58
N LEU A 88 -16.47 1.50 -10.87
CA LEU A 88 -17.41 2.05 -11.86
C LEU A 88 -18.62 1.14 -12.05
N SER A 89 -18.41 -0.16 -12.22
CA SER A 89 -19.49 -1.12 -12.44
C SER A 89 -20.43 -1.18 -11.23
N LEU A 90 -19.87 -1.22 -10.03
CA LEU A 90 -20.65 -1.20 -8.79
C LEU A 90 -21.44 0.11 -8.60
N GLN A 91 -20.93 1.23 -9.05
CA GLN A 91 -21.65 2.50 -8.96
C GLN A 91 -22.78 2.62 -10.00
N ARG A 92 -22.52 2.21 -11.23
CA ARG A 92 -23.44 2.41 -12.36
C ARG A 92 -24.55 1.36 -12.48
N TYR A 93 -24.22 0.10 -12.18
CA TYR A 93 -25.15 -1.00 -12.45
C TYR A 93 -25.91 -1.45 -11.19
N ARG A 94 -27.19 -1.78 -11.40
CA ARG A 94 -28.04 -2.42 -10.40
C ARG A 94 -28.35 -3.84 -10.90
N PHE A 95 -28.02 -4.84 -10.08
CA PHE A 95 -28.27 -6.24 -10.38
C PHE A 95 -28.68 -7.00 -9.12
N ARG A 96 -29.36 -8.16 -9.31
CA ARG A 96 -29.77 -9.00 -8.19
C ARG A 96 -28.51 -9.57 -7.50
N GLY A 97 -28.46 -9.48 -6.17
CA GLY A 97 -27.30 -9.95 -5.39
C GLY A 97 -26.14 -8.94 -5.28
N LYS A 98 -26.30 -7.69 -5.78
CA LYS A 98 -25.27 -6.64 -5.71
C LYS A 98 -24.72 -6.47 -4.28
N GLY A 99 -25.59 -6.44 -3.25
CA GLY A 99 -25.14 -6.26 -1.87
C GLY A 99 -24.24 -7.40 -1.37
N VAL A 100 -24.58 -8.65 -1.74
CA VAL A 100 -23.73 -9.80 -1.41
C VAL A 100 -22.38 -9.69 -2.13
N PHE A 101 -22.39 -9.36 -3.42
CA PHE A 101 -21.17 -9.18 -4.19
C PHE A 101 -20.29 -8.05 -3.64
N GLU A 102 -20.89 -6.91 -3.27
CA GLU A 102 -20.18 -5.81 -2.60
C GLU A 102 -19.54 -6.25 -1.28
N SER A 103 -20.24 -7.05 -0.47
CA SER A 103 -19.68 -7.61 0.77
C SER A 103 -18.46 -8.48 0.51
N TRP A 104 -18.48 -9.31 -0.52
CA TRP A 104 -17.34 -10.12 -0.92
C TRP A 104 -16.16 -9.28 -1.40
N VAL A 105 -16.43 -8.25 -2.19
CA VAL A 105 -15.38 -7.31 -2.66
C VAL A 105 -14.72 -6.60 -1.48
N HIS A 106 -15.46 -6.24 -0.43
CA HIS A 106 -14.91 -5.55 0.73
C HIS A 106 -14.26 -6.49 1.76
N LEU A 107 -14.39 -7.81 1.59
CA LEU A 107 -13.86 -8.80 2.53
C LEU A 107 -12.36 -8.60 2.85
N PRO A 108 -11.46 -8.36 1.87
CA PRO A 108 -10.04 -8.15 2.15
C PRO A 108 -9.73 -6.92 3.01
N ILE A 109 -10.62 -5.91 3.02
CA ILE A 109 -10.45 -4.70 3.86
C ILE A 109 -10.76 -4.99 5.33
N VAL A 110 -11.66 -5.93 5.59
CA VAL A 110 -12.15 -6.25 6.95
C VAL A 110 -11.37 -7.40 7.58
N VAL A 111 -10.94 -8.35 6.75
CA VAL A 111 -10.18 -9.52 7.22
C VAL A 111 -8.75 -9.10 7.62
N PRO A 112 -8.24 -9.55 8.78
CA PRO A 112 -6.86 -9.31 9.14
C PRO A 112 -5.88 -9.83 8.06
N GLU A 113 -4.87 -9.03 7.73
CA GLU A 113 -3.88 -9.36 6.68
C GLU A 113 -3.23 -10.74 6.87
N VAL A 114 -2.98 -11.13 8.12
CA VAL A 114 -2.43 -12.46 8.44
C VAL A 114 -3.36 -13.57 7.96
N CYS A 115 -4.67 -13.45 8.23
CA CYS A 115 -5.66 -14.45 7.79
C CYS A 115 -5.74 -14.49 6.28
N PHE A 116 -5.69 -13.32 5.62
CA PHE A 116 -5.71 -13.22 4.17
C PHE A 116 -4.47 -13.86 3.54
N GLY A 117 -3.27 -13.56 4.07
CA GLY A 117 -2.00 -14.15 3.61
C GLY A 117 -1.97 -15.66 3.76
N VAL A 118 -2.41 -16.20 4.93
CA VAL A 118 -2.50 -17.64 5.16
C VAL A 118 -3.51 -18.30 4.20
N ALA A 119 -4.68 -17.69 3.99
CA ALA A 119 -5.69 -18.23 3.07
C ALA A 119 -5.15 -18.31 1.63
N LEU A 120 -4.42 -17.29 1.17
CA LEU A 120 -3.79 -17.29 -0.14
C LEU A 120 -2.67 -18.34 -0.25
N MET A 121 -1.85 -18.50 0.78
CA MET A 121 -0.83 -19.56 0.83
C MET A 121 -1.48 -20.95 0.66
N VAL A 122 -2.54 -21.24 1.43
CA VAL A 122 -3.28 -22.49 1.34
C VAL A 122 -3.93 -22.67 -0.04
N PHE A 123 -4.51 -21.60 -0.59
CA PHE A 123 -5.08 -21.60 -1.93
C PHE A 123 -4.04 -21.94 -3.00
N PHE A 124 -2.87 -21.27 -2.99
CA PHE A 124 -1.80 -21.56 -3.95
C PHE A 124 -1.26 -22.98 -3.82
N ALA A 125 -1.13 -23.48 -2.58
CA ALA A 125 -0.75 -24.86 -2.35
C ALA A 125 -1.80 -25.87 -2.91
N ALA A 126 -3.08 -25.60 -2.71
CA ALA A 126 -4.17 -26.44 -3.21
C ALA A 126 -4.19 -26.54 -4.74
N ILE A 127 -3.90 -25.46 -5.45
CA ILE A 127 -3.79 -25.43 -6.92
C ILE A 127 -2.38 -25.81 -7.43
N ARG A 128 -1.48 -26.18 -6.52
CA ARG A 128 -0.08 -26.55 -6.82
C ARG A 128 0.72 -25.46 -7.53
N LEU A 129 0.40 -24.19 -7.29
CA LEU A 129 1.16 -23.06 -7.80
C LEU A 129 2.38 -22.81 -6.89
N PRO A 130 3.62 -22.94 -7.40
CA PRO A 130 4.81 -22.72 -6.58
C PRO A 130 4.87 -21.26 -6.10
N LEU A 131 5.20 -21.09 -4.81
CA LEU A 131 5.37 -19.76 -4.22
C LEU A 131 6.57 -19.04 -4.83
N GLY A 132 6.42 -17.74 -5.12
CA GLY A 132 7.45 -16.93 -5.76
C GLY A 132 6.95 -15.50 -6.06
N LEU A 133 7.63 -14.79 -6.94
CA LEU A 133 7.24 -13.43 -7.34
C LEU A 133 5.80 -13.35 -7.87
N THR A 134 5.38 -14.34 -8.67
CA THR A 134 4.03 -14.37 -9.25
C THR A 134 2.95 -14.45 -8.18
N THR A 135 3.13 -15.32 -7.19
CA THR A 135 2.15 -15.48 -6.10
C THR A 135 2.08 -14.23 -5.22
N VAL A 136 3.20 -13.55 -4.98
CA VAL A 136 3.21 -12.26 -4.27
C VAL A 136 2.46 -11.20 -5.08
N ILE A 137 2.74 -11.05 -6.37
CA ILE A 137 2.05 -10.08 -7.24
C ILE A 137 0.53 -10.34 -7.24
N LEU A 138 0.11 -11.59 -7.45
CA LEU A 138 -1.32 -11.96 -7.46
C LEU A 138 -1.99 -11.66 -6.11
N SER A 139 -1.30 -11.93 -5.01
CA SER A 139 -1.78 -11.66 -3.66
C SER A 139 -1.99 -10.17 -3.41
N HIS A 140 -1.01 -9.35 -3.79
CA HIS A 140 -1.07 -7.91 -3.65
C HIS A 140 -2.17 -7.30 -4.54
N ILE A 141 -2.32 -7.81 -5.77
CA ILE A 141 -3.42 -7.40 -6.67
C ILE A 141 -4.77 -7.71 -6.02
N ALA A 142 -4.97 -8.96 -5.57
CA ALA A 142 -6.22 -9.39 -4.95
C ALA A 142 -6.57 -8.56 -3.71
N PHE A 143 -5.57 -8.26 -2.88
CA PHE A 143 -5.73 -7.42 -1.69
C PHE A 143 -6.05 -5.96 -2.04
N SER A 144 -5.44 -5.41 -3.09
CA SER A 144 -5.50 -3.98 -3.42
C SER A 144 -6.76 -3.58 -4.22
N ILE A 145 -7.35 -4.48 -5.00
CA ILE A 145 -8.55 -4.18 -5.83
C ILE A 145 -9.69 -3.53 -5.04
N PRO A 146 -10.07 -4.00 -3.84
CA PRO A 146 -11.13 -3.40 -3.05
C PRO A 146 -10.86 -1.95 -2.66
N PHE A 147 -9.63 -1.61 -2.32
CA PHE A 147 -9.24 -0.24 -1.96
C PHE A 147 -9.42 0.73 -3.12
N VAL A 148 -8.99 0.32 -4.33
CA VAL A 148 -9.22 1.10 -5.54
C VAL A 148 -10.72 1.27 -5.81
N ALA A 149 -11.49 0.17 -5.73
CA ALA A 149 -12.93 0.21 -5.98
C ALA A 149 -13.65 1.19 -5.03
N VAL A 150 -13.28 1.23 -3.75
CA VAL A 150 -13.84 2.17 -2.76
C VAL A 150 -13.52 3.61 -3.12
N VAL A 151 -12.26 3.92 -3.47
CA VAL A 151 -11.84 5.29 -3.86
C VAL A 151 -12.58 5.75 -5.12
N ILE A 152 -12.68 4.89 -6.13
CA ILE A 152 -13.39 5.20 -7.38
C ILE A 152 -14.89 5.40 -7.14
N ARG A 153 -15.52 4.56 -6.31
CA ARG A 153 -16.94 4.75 -5.93
C ARG A 153 -17.17 6.06 -5.21
N ALA A 154 -16.31 6.40 -4.25
CA ALA A 154 -16.39 7.68 -3.54
C ALA A 154 -16.27 8.86 -4.51
N ARG A 155 -15.39 8.77 -5.51
CA ARG A 155 -15.24 9.80 -6.54
C ARG A 155 -16.44 9.89 -7.44
N MET A 156 -17.02 8.75 -7.85
CA MET A 156 -18.25 8.70 -8.65
C MET A 156 -19.49 9.20 -7.91
N ALA A 157 -19.52 9.11 -6.59
CA ALA A 157 -20.64 9.63 -5.80
C ALA A 157 -20.80 11.16 -5.90
N SER A 158 -19.73 11.88 -6.23
CA SER A 158 -19.73 13.33 -6.48
C SER A 158 -19.89 13.71 -7.96
N PHE A 159 -20.05 12.72 -8.85
CA PHE A 159 -20.21 12.94 -10.29
C PHE A 159 -21.68 13.28 -10.62
N ASP A 160 -21.88 14.37 -11.35
CA ASP A 160 -23.21 14.75 -11.84
C ASP A 160 -23.53 14.03 -13.16
N PRO A 161 -24.53 13.14 -13.19
CA PRO A 161 -24.94 12.43 -14.41
C PRO A 161 -25.38 13.37 -15.55
N ALA A 162 -25.88 14.59 -15.24
CA ALA A 162 -26.28 15.57 -16.23
C ALA A 162 -25.15 15.96 -17.20
N LEU A 163 -23.90 15.84 -16.78
CA LEU A 163 -22.74 16.07 -17.65
C LEU A 163 -22.64 15.03 -18.79
N GLU A 164 -22.96 13.78 -18.52
CA GLU A 164 -23.00 12.73 -19.55
C GLU A 164 -24.22 12.91 -20.47
N GLU A 165 -25.37 13.28 -19.90
CA GLU A 165 -26.61 13.58 -20.68
C GLU A 165 -26.37 14.76 -21.65
N ALA A 166 -25.80 15.86 -21.17
CA ALA A 166 -25.43 16.99 -22.00
C ALA A 166 -24.45 16.63 -23.13
N ALA A 167 -23.46 15.76 -22.84
CA ALA A 167 -22.56 15.27 -23.88
C ALA A 167 -23.30 14.44 -24.95
N HIS A 168 -24.27 13.62 -24.54
CA HIS A 168 -25.09 12.84 -25.47
C HIS A 168 -26.01 13.74 -26.32
N ASP A 169 -26.59 14.79 -25.73
CA ASP A 169 -27.41 15.78 -26.43
C ASP A 169 -26.62 16.54 -27.52
N LEU A 170 -25.31 16.73 -27.29
CA LEU A 170 -24.38 17.28 -28.28
C LEU A 170 -23.89 16.25 -29.32
N GLY A 171 -24.44 15.03 -29.30
CA GLY A 171 -24.12 13.97 -30.27
C GLY A 171 -22.93 13.10 -29.92
N ALA A 172 -22.41 13.18 -28.69
CA ALA A 172 -21.31 12.30 -28.27
C ALA A 172 -21.77 10.84 -28.13
N SER A 173 -21.02 9.91 -28.66
CA SER A 173 -21.20 8.48 -28.42
C SER A 173 -20.87 8.13 -26.95
N ARG A 174 -21.32 6.97 -26.46
CA ARG A 174 -21.03 6.50 -25.09
C ARG A 174 -19.52 6.46 -24.77
N TRP A 175 -18.70 6.07 -25.74
CA TRP A 175 -17.24 6.06 -25.59
C TRP A 175 -16.64 7.47 -25.53
N GLN A 176 -17.16 8.39 -26.36
CA GLN A 176 -16.73 9.79 -26.33
C GLN A 176 -17.11 10.47 -25.00
N SER A 177 -18.34 10.28 -24.52
CA SER A 177 -18.77 10.75 -23.21
C SER A 177 -17.91 10.17 -22.07
N PHE A 178 -17.66 8.86 -22.08
CA PHE A 178 -16.75 8.24 -21.10
C PHE A 178 -15.36 8.87 -21.12
N ARG A 179 -14.75 8.96 -22.30
CA ARG A 179 -13.36 9.42 -22.44
C ARG A 179 -13.18 10.91 -22.13
N HIS A 180 -14.15 11.77 -22.49
CA HIS A 180 -14.01 13.22 -22.38
C HIS A 180 -14.71 13.83 -21.16
N VAL A 181 -15.65 13.12 -20.55
CA VAL A 181 -16.39 13.60 -19.37
C VAL A 181 -16.09 12.75 -18.14
N THR A 182 -16.39 11.46 -18.19
CA THR A 182 -16.29 10.58 -17.01
C THR A 182 -14.83 10.31 -16.61
N LEU A 183 -13.98 9.91 -17.56
CA LEU A 183 -12.60 9.53 -17.28
C LEU A 183 -11.75 10.70 -16.72
N PRO A 184 -11.82 11.94 -17.26
CA PRO A 184 -11.13 13.08 -16.67
C PRO A 184 -11.61 13.40 -15.24
N HIS A 185 -12.90 13.25 -14.96
CA HIS A 185 -13.43 13.41 -13.60
C HIS A 185 -12.85 12.36 -12.65
N LEU A 186 -12.70 11.13 -13.11
CA LEU A 186 -12.15 10.02 -12.32
C LEU A 186 -10.63 10.07 -12.17
N MET A 187 -9.91 10.79 -13.02
CA MET A 187 -8.44 10.74 -13.07
C MET A 187 -7.80 11.05 -11.71
N VAL A 188 -8.33 12.01 -10.95
CA VAL A 188 -7.86 12.33 -9.60
C VAL A 188 -8.02 11.12 -8.67
N GLY A 189 -9.14 10.41 -8.74
CA GLY A 189 -9.38 9.18 -7.97
C GLY A 189 -8.49 8.04 -8.42
N ILE A 190 -8.26 7.89 -9.73
CA ILE A 190 -7.40 6.86 -10.30
C ILE A 190 -5.94 7.07 -9.83
N VAL A 191 -5.43 8.29 -9.92
CA VAL A 191 -4.07 8.61 -9.46
C VAL A 191 -3.94 8.43 -7.95
N ALA A 192 -4.90 8.90 -7.17
CA ALA A 192 -4.90 8.74 -5.73
C ALA A 192 -4.92 7.25 -5.31
N SER A 193 -5.76 6.43 -5.97
CA SER A 193 -5.80 4.99 -5.69
C SER A 193 -4.54 4.27 -6.17
N ALA A 194 -3.94 4.68 -7.28
CA ALA A 194 -2.67 4.12 -7.74
C ALA A 194 -1.53 4.38 -6.73
N LEU A 195 -1.43 5.61 -6.20
CA LEU A 195 -0.46 5.95 -5.16
C LEU A 195 -0.71 5.17 -3.86
N LEU A 196 -1.98 5.01 -3.47
CA LEU A 196 -2.35 4.19 -2.32
C LEU A 196 -1.91 2.74 -2.50
N VAL A 197 -2.21 2.12 -3.65
CA VAL A 197 -1.80 0.74 -3.95
C VAL A 197 -0.29 0.58 -3.99
N ALA A 198 0.42 1.54 -4.61
CA ALA A 198 1.88 1.52 -4.64
C ALA A 198 2.47 1.52 -3.22
N THR A 199 1.94 2.37 -2.34
CA THR A 199 2.36 2.45 -0.94
C THR A 199 2.06 1.15 -0.19
N LEU A 200 0.82 0.65 -0.27
CA LEU A 200 0.40 -0.61 0.38
C LEU A 200 1.25 -1.79 -0.08
N SER A 201 1.63 -1.84 -1.35
CA SER A 201 2.43 -2.94 -1.89
C SER A 201 3.92 -2.83 -1.52
N LEU A 202 4.47 -1.62 -1.39
CA LEU A 202 5.88 -1.40 -1.05
C LEU A 202 6.18 -1.68 0.43
N ASP A 203 5.27 -1.37 1.33
CA ASP A 203 5.45 -1.56 2.77
C ASP A 203 4.90 -2.89 3.28
N ASP A 204 4.22 -3.68 2.42
CA ASP A 204 3.68 -4.97 2.82
C ASP A 204 4.78 -5.94 3.25
N PHE A 205 4.59 -6.46 4.43
CA PHE A 205 5.39 -7.53 5.00
C PHE A 205 4.56 -8.81 5.18
N VAL A 206 3.31 -8.67 5.58
CA VAL A 206 2.50 -9.77 6.10
C VAL A 206 2.08 -10.72 4.98
N ILE A 207 1.45 -10.21 3.93
CA ILE A 207 1.00 -11.02 2.80
C ILE A 207 2.20 -11.64 2.09
N THR A 208 3.25 -10.83 1.87
CA THR A 208 4.51 -11.29 1.28
C THR A 208 5.14 -12.42 2.08
N PHE A 209 5.14 -12.35 3.42
CA PHE A 209 5.71 -13.39 4.27
C PHE A 209 5.10 -14.78 4.01
N PHE A 210 3.80 -14.85 3.78
CA PHE A 210 3.09 -16.10 3.53
C PHE A 210 3.11 -16.55 2.07
N THR A 211 3.25 -15.63 1.13
CA THR A 211 3.08 -15.91 -0.31
C THR A 211 4.39 -15.87 -1.10
N SER A 212 5.50 -15.45 -0.48
CA SER A 212 6.82 -15.45 -1.11
C SER A 212 7.45 -16.85 -1.12
N GLY A 213 8.26 -17.09 -2.14
CA GLY A 213 9.07 -18.30 -2.30
C GLY A 213 10.54 -17.94 -2.57
N PRO A 214 11.36 -18.94 -2.94
CA PRO A 214 12.77 -18.70 -3.28
C PRO A 214 12.92 -17.58 -4.33
N GLY A 215 13.81 -16.63 -4.08
CA GLY A 215 14.08 -15.51 -4.97
C GLY A 215 13.07 -14.34 -4.93
N ALA A 216 11.96 -14.48 -4.19
CA ALA A 216 10.90 -13.46 -4.10
C ALA A 216 10.96 -12.61 -2.82
N THR A 217 12.13 -12.51 -2.22
CA THR A 217 12.32 -11.69 -1.01
C THR A 217 12.14 -10.21 -1.35
N THR A 218 11.23 -9.53 -0.64
CA THR A 218 11.00 -8.08 -0.74
C THR A 218 11.85 -7.31 0.26
N LEU A 219 11.92 -5.98 0.11
CA LEU A 219 12.70 -5.13 1.00
C LEU A 219 12.24 -5.21 2.46
N PRO A 220 10.92 -5.11 2.79
CA PRO A 220 10.44 -5.28 4.17
C PRO A 220 10.81 -6.65 4.75
N LEU A 221 10.66 -7.71 3.98
CA LEU A 221 11.00 -9.07 4.41
C LEU A 221 12.51 -9.22 4.63
N LYS A 222 13.34 -8.60 3.79
CA LYS A 222 14.79 -8.57 3.94
C LYS A 222 15.22 -7.84 5.20
N ILE A 223 14.70 -6.64 5.44
CA ILE A 223 14.98 -5.85 6.64
C ILE A 223 14.61 -6.63 7.91
N TYR A 224 13.44 -7.25 7.93
CA TYR A 224 13.01 -8.09 9.05
C TYR A 224 13.96 -9.26 9.30
N SER A 225 14.39 -9.96 8.25
CA SER A 225 15.32 -11.09 8.37
C SER A 225 16.67 -10.67 8.93
N MET A 226 17.20 -9.51 8.50
CA MET A 226 18.46 -8.95 9.00
C MET A 226 18.34 -8.56 10.48
N ALA A 227 17.27 -7.88 10.87
CA ALA A 227 17.02 -7.48 12.26
C ALA A 227 16.87 -8.70 13.21
N ARG A 228 16.31 -9.80 12.72
CA ARG A 228 16.15 -11.04 13.50
C ARG A 228 17.47 -11.79 13.67
N LEU A 229 18.31 -11.83 12.64
CA LEU A 229 19.63 -12.48 12.69
C LEU A 229 20.58 -11.76 13.64
N ASP A 230 20.59 -10.43 13.64
CA ASP A 230 21.42 -9.62 14.51
C ASP A 230 21.08 -9.84 16.01
N ARG A 231 19.78 -9.93 16.34
CA ARG A 231 19.33 -10.27 17.69
C ARG A 231 19.80 -11.66 18.14
N LYS A 232 19.85 -12.63 17.23
CA LYS A 232 20.28 -14.01 17.55
C LYS A 232 21.78 -14.07 17.80
N SER A 233 22.60 -13.38 17.00
CA SER A 233 24.04 -13.29 17.19
C SER A 233 24.43 -12.59 18.50
N THR A 234 23.67 -11.55 18.88
CA THR A 234 23.88 -10.82 20.14
C THR A 234 23.57 -11.67 21.36
N ARG A 235 22.54 -12.52 21.32
CA ARG A 235 22.22 -13.44 22.44
C ARG A 235 23.28 -14.53 22.62
N LEU A 236 23.82 -15.06 21.53
CA LEU A 236 24.87 -16.10 21.61
C LEU A 236 26.19 -15.55 22.16
N ASN A 237 26.53 -14.28 21.88
CA ASN A 237 27.72 -13.62 22.40
C ASN A 237 27.58 -13.11 23.85
N SER A 238 26.35 -13.03 24.39
CA SER A 238 26.14 -12.61 25.79
C SER A 238 26.02 -13.79 26.76
N SER A 239 26.10 -15.01 26.27
CA SER A 239 26.07 -16.25 27.09
C SER A 239 27.47 -16.87 27.29
N HIS A 240 28.51 -16.17 26.92
CA HIS A 240 29.92 -16.40 27.23
C HIS A 240 30.48 -15.21 28.01
#